data_c4118f14d79acec1a4f588f06c5abc9e
#
_entry.id   c4118f14d79acec1a4f588f06c5abc9e
#
_cell.length_a   1.000
_cell.length_b   1.000
_cell.length_c   1.000
_cell.angle_alpha   90.00
_cell.angle_beta   90.00
_cell.angle_gamma   90.00
#
_symmetry.space_group_name_H-M   'P 1'
#
loop_
_entity.id
_entity.type
_entity.pdbx_description
1 polymer ?
#
loop_
_entity_poly.entity_id
_entity_poly.type
_entity_poly.pdbx_seq_one_letter_code
_entity_poly.pdbx_strand_id
1 'polypeptide(L)' 'RRAILDLLRDGPKQTTEIVEQFPQLSRFGVMKHLDVLRAAGLVNTRSEGRTRINSLNAAPIRDILERWIGK' A
#
# COMPACT_ATOMS: atom_id res chain seq x y z
N ARG A 1 9.75 -1.52 0.00
CA ARG A 1 8.41 -2.16 -0.05
C ARG A 1 7.78 -2.19 1.32
N ARG A 2 8.48 -2.75 2.29
CA ARG A 2 7.96 -2.84 3.65
C ARG A 2 7.71 -1.47 4.26
N ALA A 3 8.59 -0.51 3.98
CA ALA A 3 8.42 0.85 4.47
C ALA A 3 7.15 1.50 3.93
N ILE A 4 6.78 1.20 2.69
CA ILE A 4 5.53 1.70 2.12
C ILE A 4 4.33 1.07 2.84
N LEU A 5 4.39 -0.22 3.11
CA LEU A 5 3.34 -0.89 3.87
C LEU A 5 3.21 -0.31 5.27
N ASP A 6 4.33 -0.04 5.92
CA ASP A 6 4.33 0.57 7.25
C ASP A 6 3.68 1.96 7.23
N LEU A 7 3.97 2.74 6.18
CA LEU A 7 3.34 4.05 6.03
C LEU A 7 1.82 3.92 5.86
N LEU A 8 1.37 2.95 5.08
CA LEU A 8 -0.06 2.75 4.81
C LEU A 8 -0.81 2.19 6.02
N ARG A 9 -0.11 1.65 7.01
CA ARG A 9 -0.74 1.20 8.26
C ARG A 9 -1.41 2.34 9.00
N ASP A 10 -0.90 3.55 8.84
CA ASP A 10 -1.50 4.74 9.46
C ASP A 10 -2.77 5.21 8.77
N GLY A 11 -3.09 4.64 7.62
CA GLY A 11 -4.28 4.97 6.87
C GLY A 11 -3.98 5.14 5.39
N PRO A 12 -5.02 5.35 4.57
CA PRO A 12 -4.82 5.57 3.14
C PRO A 12 -3.95 6.79 2.87
N LYS A 13 -3.12 6.70 1.84
CA LYS A 13 -2.21 7.77 1.44
C LYS A 13 -2.30 8.00 -0.06
N GLN A 14 -2.20 9.25 -0.46
CA GLN A 14 -2.06 9.60 -1.87
C GLN A 14 -0.69 9.18 -2.36
N THR A 15 -0.59 8.86 -3.65
CA THR A 15 0.70 8.51 -4.26
C THR A 15 1.72 9.64 -4.05
N THR A 16 1.30 10.89 -4.17
CA THR A 16 2.17 12.04 -3.96
C THR A 16 2.73 12.07 -2.54
N GLU A 17 1.91 11.75 -1.54
CA GLU A 17 2.36 11.70 -0.16
C GLU A 17 3.42 10.63 0.05
N ILE A 18 3.25 9.47 -0.59
CA ILE A 18 4.22 8.38 -0.50
C ILE A 18 5.53 8.81 -1.13
N VAL A 19 5.48 9.45 -2.30
CA VAL A 19 6.69 9.94 -2.97
C VAL A 19 7.44 10.92 -2.07
N GLU A 20 6.73 11.79 -1.38
CA GLU A 20 7.35 12.78 -0.49
C GLU A 20 8.03 12.13 0.71
N GLN A 21 7.51 11.00 1.20
CA GLN A 21 8.07 10.29 2.34
C GLN A 21 9.34 9.51 1.98
N PHE A 22 9.59 9.27 0.71
CA PHE A 22 10.74 8.49 0.25
C PHE A 22 11.54 9.30 -0.78
N PRO A 23 12.21 10.39 -0.33
CA PRO A 23 12.94 11.24 -1.27
C PRO A 23 14.11 10.53 -1.96
N GLN A 24 14.59 9.44 -1.38
CA GLN A 24 15.65 8.64 -1.99
C GLN A 24 15.16 7.80 -3.16
N LEU A 25 13.83 7.63 -3.29
CA LEU A 25 13.23 6.92 -4.41
C LEU A 25 12.66 7.93 -5.39
N SER A 26 12.78 7.67 -6.67
CA SER A 26 12.08 8.46 -7.67
C SER A 26 10.59 8.16 -7.61
N ARG A 27 9.78 9.05 -8.18
CA ARG A 27 8.35 8.81 -8.33
C ARG A 27 8.08 7.50 -9.07
N PHE A 28 8.88 7.25 -10.10
CA PHE A 28 8.77 6.02 -10.86
C PHE A 28 9.06 4.79 -9.98
N GLY A 29 10.08 4.88 -9.13
CA GLY A 29 10.42 3.80 -8.21
C GLY A 29 9.31 3.50 -7.22
N VAL A 30 8.69 4.54 -6.65
CA VAL A 30 7.55 4.39 -5.75
C VAL A 30 6.38 3.72 -6.47
N MET A 31 6.05 4.18 -7.67
CA MET A 31 4.96 3.60 -8.45
C MET A 31 5.21 2.14 -8.76
N LYS A 32 6.45 1.77 -9.06
CA LYS A 32 6.81 0.39 -9.34
C LYS A 32 6.64 -0.49 -8.09
N HIS A 33 7.04 0.01 -6.93
CA HIS A 33 6.81 -0.71 -5.68
C HIS A 33 5.32 -0.91 -5.40
N LEU A 34 4.52 0.12 -5.64
CA LEU A 34 3.08 0.02 -5.46
C LEU A 34 2.46 -1.00 -6.42
N ASP A 35 2.94 -1.04 -7.66
CA ASP A 35 2.46 -2.04 -8.63
C ASP A 35 2.72 -3.47 -8.14
N VAL A 36 3.91 -3.71 -7.61
CA VAL A 36 4.26 -5.03 -7.05
C VAL A 36 3.34 -5.37 -5.88
N LEU A 37 3.11 -4.42 -4.99
CA LEU A 37 2.26 -4.64 -3.82
C LEU A 37 0.81 -4.88 -4.22
N ARG A 38 0.32 -4.18 -5.24
CA ARG A 38 -1.03 -4.43 -5.75
C ARG A 38 -1.15 -5.80 -6.39
N ALA A 39 -0.14 -6.21 -7.15
CA ALA A 39 -0.11 -7.54 -7.76
C ALA A 39 -0.10 -8.64 -6.70
N ALA A 40 0.51 -8.38 -5.57
CA ALA A 40 0.51 -9.31 -4.44
C ALA A 40 -0.79 -9.28 -3.62
N GLY A 41 -1.71 -8.38 -3.95
CA GLY A 41 -2.96 -8.25 -3.23
C GLY A 41 -2.85 -7.54 -1.89
N LEU A 42 -1.75 -6.86 -1.62
CA LEU A 42 -1.50 -6.18 -0.34
C LEU A 42 -1.96 -4.74 -0.33
N VAL A 43 -2.08 -4.12 -1.50
CA VAL A 43 -2.43 -2.71 -1.62
C VAL A 43 -3.57 -2.58 -2.63
N ASN A 44 -4.54 -1.74 -2.29
CA ASN A 44 -5.59 -1.31 -3.20
C ASN A 44 -5.34 0.13 -3.59
N THR A 45 -5.58 0.46 -4.84
CA THR A 45 -5.48 1.84 -5.33
C THR A 45 -6.82 2.26 -5.90
N ARG A 46 -7.29 3.42 -5.44
CA ARG A 46 -8.54 4.01 -5.91
C ARG A 46 -8.26 5.38 -6.48
N SER A 47 -8.91 5.69 -7.60
CA SER A 47 -8.83 7.02 -8.20
C SER A 47 -9.97 7.89 -7.70
N GLU A 48 -9.64 9.08 -7.20
CA GLU A 48 -10.63 10.09 -6.85
C GLU A 48 -10.25 11.38 -7.57
N GLY A 49 -10.97 11.69 -8.66
CA GLY A 49 -10.61 12.80 -9.52
C GLY A 49 -9.22 12.59 -10.10
N ARG A 50 -8.30 13.52 -9.83
CA ARG A 50 -6.91 13.45 -10.30
C ARG A 50 -5.99 12.77 -9.29
N THR A 51 -6.53 12.31 -8.18
CA THR A 51 -5.75 11.77 -7.08
C THR A 51 -5.87 10.26 -7.04
N ARG A 52 -4.75 9.60 -6.78
CA ARG A 52 -4.73 8.16 -6.53
C ARG A 52 -4.50 7.93 -5.05
N ILE A 53 -5.42 7.19 -4.44
CA ILE A 53 -5.35 6.87 -3.02
C ILE A 53 -5.02 5.39 -2.86
N ASN A 54 -3.96 5.13 -2.12
CA ASN A 54 -3.48 3.78 -1.86
C ASN A 54 -3.81 3.40 -0.43
N SER A 55 -4.29 2.18 -0.24
CA SER A 55 -4.63 1.68 1.09
C SER A 55 -4.21 0.23 1.21
N LEU A 56 -3.97 -0.21 2.44
CA LEU A 56 -3.70 -1.61 2.70
C LEU A 56 -4.95 -2.43 2.43
N ASN A 57 -4.76 -3.55 1.77
CA ASN A 57 -5.80 -4.54 1.64
C ASN A 57 -5.75 -5.45 2.86
N ALA A 58 -6.65 -5.25 3.80
CA ALA A 58 -6.66 -5.99 5.06
C ALA A 58 -7.14 -7.43 4.90
N ALA A 59 -7.84 -7.74 3.82
CA ALA A 59 -8.45 -9.07 3.66
C ALA A 59 -7.43 -10.23 3.69
N PRO A 60 -6.32 -10.18 2.94
CA PRO A 60 -5.33 -11.27 3.02
C PRO A 60 -4.69 -11.39 4.39
N ILE A 61 -4.45 -10.26 5.04
CA ILE A 61 -3.85 -10.26 6.39
C ILE A 61 -4.84 -10.84 7.39
N ARG A 62 -6.11 -10.48 7.25
CA ARG A 62 -7.16 -10.99 8.13
C ARG A 62 -7.32 -12.49 7.97
N ASP A 63 -7.29 -13.00 6.75
CA ASP A 63 -7.37 -14.44 6.49
C ASP A 63 -6.25 -15.20 7.18
N ILE A 64 -5.04 -14.69 7.10
CA ILE A 64 -3.89 -15.30 7.75
C ILE A 64 -4.08 -15.31 9.26
N LEU A 65 -4.52 -14.20 9.83
CA LEU A 65 -4.77 -14.10 11.27
C LEU A 65 -5.89 -15.03 11.72
N GLU A 66 -6.96 -15.12 10.98
CA GLU A 66 -8.09 -15.99 11.31
C GLU A 66 -7.68 -17.45 11.28
N ARG A 67 -6.83 -17.86 10.34
CA ARG A 67 -6.32 -19.22 10.29
C ARG A 67 -5.47 -19.55 11.50
N TRP A 68 -4.76 -18.56 12.03
CA TRP A 68 -3.91 -18.73 13.21
C TRP A 68 -4.70 -18.76 14.50
N ILE A 69 -5.72 -17.92 14.60
CA ILE A 69 -6.48 -17.71 15.82
C ILE A 69 -7.74 -18.58 15.86
N GLY A 70 -8.33 -18.83 14.70
CA GLY A 70 -9.57 -19.56 14.57
C GLY A 70 -9.49 -21.05 14.84
N LYS A 71 -8.38 -21.46 15.34
CA LYS A 71 -8.17 -22.84 15.75
C LYS A 71 -7.80 -22.92 17.22
#